data_3e5a87d82c67af6b17ab59ce2f2f272a
#
_entry.id   3e5a87d82c67af6b17ab59ce2f2f272a
#
_cell.length_a   1.000
_cell.length_b   1.000
_cell.length_c   1.000
_cell.angle_alpha   90.00
_cell.angle_beta   90.00
_cell.angle_gamma   90.00
#
_symmetry.space_group_name_H-M   'P 1'
#
loop_
_entity.id
_entity.type
_entity.pdbx_description
1 polymer ?
#
loop_
_entity_poly.entity_id
_entity_poly.type
_entity_poly.pdbx_seq_one_letter_code
_entity_poly.pdbx_strand_id
1 'polypeptide(L)'
;MKIEDFQKHSHELVDWMFSYLKEIEKYPIKPDIKPGEIYNALPEKPPMNGEAFDKIFKDFNEIIIPGITHWQSPNFHAFFPANNSYPSILAEMLISTIGAQCMMWDTSPSATELEQKVTEWIRDSIGLPSNWSGVINDTASVGTICSLLTARETHSKFKINSDGFSNNKYKIYCSKETHSSIEKAVKIIGFGSKNLNKIDTDNNLSIDLKKLENQIIKDIESNYIPLAIISTYGTTGTVAFDSINEIALIAKKYKIWHHIDAAYAGSALFLDEYKKDINNIKYADSFLFNPHKWMLTNFDCSLYYVKDEEKLIKTLEIHPEYLKTSSKNIKNYKDWSIQLGRRFRALKLWFVIRSYGINGIKKYLKNHINLAKYLKDIILNDENFELTTKQNMNMINFRFNPKKSKNNSEINKLNIRLIDKLNKTGKIYLSHTMINNIYSIRMPIGSTTVGIENIKSSWKLIKKTSQNII
;
A
#
# COMPACT_ATOMS: atom_id res chain seq x y z
N MET A 1 -25.29 -26.78 -5.48
CA MET A 1 -25.60 -25.93 -6.67
C MET A 1 -25.21 -26.73 -7.91
N LYS A 2 -26.08 -26.82 -8.91
CA LYS A 2 -25.76 -27.45 -10.21
C LYS A 2 -25.06 -26.43 -11.11
N ILE A 3 -24.47 -26.89 -12.21
CA ILE A 3 -23.72 -26.01 -13.13
C ILE A 3 -24.64 -25.02 -13.84
N GLU A 4 -25.88 -25.40 -14.12
CA GLU A 4 -26.91 -24.54 -14.73
C GLU A 4 -27.32 -23.41 -13.76
N ASP A 5 -27.48 -23.74 -12.48
CA ASP A 5 -27.76 -22.75 -11.44
C ASP A 5 -26.59 -21.79 -11.26
N PHE A 6 -25.35 -22.29 -11.33
CA PHE A 6 -24.15 -21.45 -11.28
C PHE A 6 -24.12 -20.44 -12.43
N GLN A 7 -24.46 -20.85 -13.67
CA GLN A 7 -24.53 -19.94 -14.81
C GLN A 7 -25.57 -18.84 -14.56
N LYS A 8 -26.80 -19.20 -14.16
CA LYS A 8 -27.87 -18.26 -13.86
C LYS A 8 -27.44 -17.22 -12.84
N HIS A 9 -26.98 -17.68 -11.67
CA HIS A 9 -26.58 -16.79 -10.58
C HIS A 9 -25.33 -15.95 -10.91
N SER A 10 -24.43 -16.44 -11.76
CA SER A 10 -23.29 -15.65 -12.25
C SER A 10 -23.76 -14.44 -13.06
N HIS A 11 -24.78 -14.59 -13.91
CA HIS A 11 -25.37 -13.48 -14.64
C HIS A 11 -26.01 -12.46 -13.68
N GLU A 12 -26.78 -12.93 -12.69
CA GLU A 12 -27.39 -12.06 -11.66
C GLU A 12 -26.32 -11.27 -10.87
N LEU A 13 -25.21 -11.91 -10.52
CA LEU A 13 -24.08 -11.24 -9.84
C LEU A 13 -23.38 -10.21 -10.72
N VAL A 14 -23.22 -10.47 -12.02
CA VAL A 14 -22.64 -9.49 -12.96
C VAL A 14 -23.52 -8.26 -13.08
N ASP A 15 -24.86 -8.44 -13.18
CA ASP A 15 -25.81 -7.33 -13.20
C ASP A 15 -25.79 -6.53 -11.90
N TRP A 16 -25.71 -7.20 -10.77
CA TRP A 16 -25.54 -6.56 -9.46
C TRP A 16 -24.23 -5.78 -9.38
N MET A 17 -23.11 -6.36 -9.79
CA MET A 17 -21.81 -5.67 -9.81
C MET A 17 -21.82 -4.41 -10.67
N PHE A 18 -22.45 -4.48 -11.85
CA PHE A 18 -22.62 -3.34 -12.73
C PHE A 18 -23.44 -2.23 -12.03
N SER A 19 -24.58 -2.59 -11.45
CA SER A 19 -25.46 -1.65 -10.75
C SER A 19 -24.78 -1.02 -9.54
N TYR A 20 -24.09 -1.81 -8.73
CA TYR A 20 -23.29 -1.35 -7.59
C TYR A 20 -22.22 -0.33 -7.99
N LEU A 21 -21.42 -0.64 -9.00
CA LEU A 21 -20.35 0.25 -9.47
C LEU A 21 -20.90 1.54 -10.12
N LYS A 22 -21.98 1.43 -10.87
CA LYS A 22 -22.66 2.56 -11.50
C LYS A 22 -23.27 3.50 -10.48
N GLU A 23 -23.80 2.95 -9.40
CA GLU A 23 -24.56 3.68 -8.38
C GLU A 23 -23.79 3.86 -7.07
N ILE A 24 -22.49 3.67 -7.08
CA ILE A 24 -21.64 3.69 -5.87
C ILE A 24 -21.79 4.96 -5.02
N GLU A 25 -22.11 6.11 -5.64
CA GLU A 25 -22.31 7.36 -4.93
C GLU A 25 -23.65 7.44 -4.16
N LYS A 26 -24.58 6.51 -4.39
CA LYS A 26 -25.83 6.40 -3.62
C LYS A 26 -25.60 5.73 -2.24
N TYR A 27 -24.52 4.98 -2.09
CA TYR A 27 -24.18 4.33 -0.83
C TYR A 27 -23.47 5.30 0.12
N PRO A 28 -23.74 5.25 1.44
CA PRO A 28 -22.97 6.01 2.41
C PRO A 28 -21.53 5.48 2.43
N ILE A 29 -20.54 6.36 2.24
CA ILE A 29 -19.14 5.93 2.15
C ILE A 29 -18.71 5.22 3.42
N LYS A 30 -19.08 5.75 4.58
CA LYS A 30 -18.90 5.13 5.88
C LYS A 30 -20.27 4.71 6.43
N PRO A 31 -20.46 3.45 6.81
CA PRO A 31 -21.71 2.98 7.40
C PRO A 31 -21.94 3.62 8.77
N ASP A 32 -23.20 3.85 9.11
CA ASP A 32 -23.63 4.30 10.44
C ASP A 32 -24.17 3.10 11.23
N ILE A 33 -23.28 2.21 11.61
CA ILE A 33 -23.57 1.00 12.39
C ILE A 33 -22.77 1.00 13.70
N LYS A 34 -23.31 0.35 14.73
CA LYS A 34 -22.62 0.17 16.01
C LYS A 34 -21.92 -1.19 16.07
N PRO A 35 -20.85 -1.30 16.87
CA PRO A 35 -20.20 -2.59 17.10
C PRO A 35 -21.21 -3.64 17.59
N GLY A 36 -21.22 -4.79 16.93
CA GLY A 36 -22.12 -5.91 17.25
C GLY A 36 -23.41 -5.97 16.43
N GLU A 37 -23.84 -4.92 15.73
CA GLU A 37 -25.09 -4.93 14.96
C GLU A 37 -25.06 -6.00 13.85
N ILE A 38 -24.00 -6.05 13.05
CA ILE A 38 -23.87 -7.09 12.00
C ILE A 38 -23.73 -8.48 12.63
N TYR A 39 -22.91 -8.61 13.69
CA TYR A 39 -22.72 -9.88 14.36
C TYR A 39 -24.03 -10.46 14.88
N ASN A 40 -24.87 -9.62 15.50
CA ASN A 40 -26.16 -10.05 16.06
C ASN A 40 -27.27 -10.24 15.01
N ALA A 41 -27.10 -9.68 13.80
CA ALA A 41 -28.00 -9.91 12.67
C ALA A 41 -27.74 -11.24 11.97
N LEU A 42 -26.56 -11.85 12.16
CA LEU A 42 -26.24 -13.17 11.62
C LEU A 42 -26.83 -14.27 12.48
N PRO A 43 -27.18 -15.44 11.91
CA PRO A 43 -27.66 -16.60 12.66
C PRO A 43 -26.66 -17.03 13.74
N GLU A 44 -27.16 -17.39 14.94
CA GLU A 44 -26.32 -17.86 16.06
C GLU A 44 -25.52 -19.13 15.71
N LYS A 45 -26.10 -20.01 14.88
CA LYS A 45 -25.50 -21.28 14.46
C LYS A 45 -25.45 -21.39 12.94
N PRO A 46 -24.46 -22.08 12.39
CA PRO A 46 -24.43 -22.35 10.96
C PRO A 46 -25.65 -23.21 10.57
N PRO A 47 -26.15 -23.06 9.33
CA PRO A 47 -27.26 -23.89 8.86
C PRO A 47 -26.82 -25.35 8.79
N MET A 48 -27.67 -26.26 9.27
CA MET A 48 -27.43 -27.72 9.22
C MET A 48 -27.55 -28.28 7.79
N ASN A 49 -28.38 -27.65 6.96
CA ASN A 49 -28.53 -27.98 5.55
C ASN A 49 -28.18 -26.76 4.70
N GLY A 50 -27.73 -26.99 3.46
CA GLY A 50 -27.44 -25.90 2.51
C GLY A 50 -28.70 -25.08 2.23
N GLU A 51 -28.52 -23.79 2.06
CA GLU A 51 -29.58 -22.82 1.74
C GLU A 51 -29.60 -22.47 0.25
N ALA A 52 -30.72 -21.99 -0.25
CA ALA A 52 -30.86 -21.50 -1.61
C ALA A 52 -29.98 -20.22 -1.81
N PHE A 53 -29.40 -20.10 -2.99
CA PHE A 53 -28.55 -18.94 -3.30
C PHE A 53 -29.29 -17.60 -3.15
N ASP A 54 -30.54 -17.52 -3.59
CA ASP A 54 -31.36 -16.33 -3.48
C ASP A 54 -31.50 -15.83 -2.02
N LYS A 55 -31.60 -16.75 -1.06
CA LYS A 55 -31.64 -16.42 0.36
C LYS A 55 -30.29 -15.86 0.82
N ILE A 56 -29.19 -16.54 0.46
CA ILE A 56 -27.84 -16.09 0.80
C ILE A 56 -27.57 -14.70 0.20
N PHE A 57 -27.98 -14.49 -1.05
CA PHE A 57 -27.78 -13.22 -1.74
C PHE A 57 -28.69 -12.10 -1.19
N LYS A 58 -29.87 -12.44 -0.71
CA LYS A 58 -30.72 -11.52 0.02
C LYS A 58 -30.07 -11.07 1.33
N ASP A 59 -29.57 -12.00 2.14
CA ASP A 59 -28.88 -11.72 3.40
C ASP A 59 -27.59 -10.89 3.15
N PHE A 60 -26.87 -11.15 2.07
CA PHE A 60 -25.74 -10.33 1.66
C PHE A 60 -26.15 -8.86 1.42
N ASN A 61 -27.24 -8.60 0.73
CA ASN A 61 -27.72 -7.26 0.47
C ASN A 61 -28.32 -6.57 1.71
N GLU A 62 -29.01 -7.30 2.57
CA GLU A 62 -29.73 -6.73 3.71
C GLU A 62 -28.88 -6.65 4.99
N ILE A 63 -27.89 -7.53 5.17
CA ILE A 63 -27.06 -7.59 6.37
C ILE A 63 -25.65 -7.09 6.11
N ILE A 64 -25.00 -7.59 5.02
CA ILE A 64 -23.56 -7.34 4.82
C ILE A 64 -23.30 -5.98 4.16
N ILE A 65 -23.97 -5.69 3.05
CA ILE A 65 -23.77 -4.44 2.29
C ILE A 65 -23.98 -3.18 3.15
N PRO A 66 -25.01 -3.07 4.02
CA PRO A 66 -25.19 -1.90 4.88
C PRO A 66 -24.05 -1.66 5.86
N GLY A 67 -23.25 -2.67 6.18
CA GLY A 67 -22.08 -2.58 7.06
C GLY A 67 -20.76 -2.30 6.34
N ILE A 68 -20.73 -2.24 5.02
CA ILE A 68 -19.52 -2.04 4.24
C ILE A 68 -19.11 -0.56 4.19
N THR A 69 -17.83 -0.29 4.41
CA THR A 69 -17.21 1.00 4.01
C THR A 69 -16.91 0.94 2.52
N HIS A 70 -17.52 1.83 1.73
CA HIS A 70 -17.43 1.81 0.28
C HIS A 70 -16.17 2.49 -0.24
N TRP A 71 -15.05 1.77 -0.24
CA TRP A 71 -13.72 2.25 -0.65
C TRP A 71 -13.66 2.70 -2.11
N GLN A 72 -14.58 2.22 -2.95
CA GLN A 72 -14.62 2.57 -4.38
C GLN A 72 -15.38 3.86 -4.67
N SER A 73 -16.00 4.48 -3.65
CA SER A 73 -16.63 5.79 -3.80
C SER A 73 -15.61 6.84 -4.26
N PRO A 74 -15.93 7.70 -5.24
CA PRO A 74 -15.05 8.78 -5.68
C PRO A 74 -14.78 9.83 -4.59
N ASN A 75 -15.60 9.88 -3.55
CA ASN A 75 -15.45 10.77 -2.39
C ASN A 75 -14.84 10.07 -1.16
N PHE A 76 -14.29 8.86 -1.34
CA PHE A 76 -13.45 8.20 -0.33
C PHE A 76 -12.05 8.81 -0.36
N HIS A 77 -11.73 9.61 0.65
CA HIS A 77 -10.47 10.33 0.80
C HIS A 77 -9.77 10.02 2.13
N ALA A 78 -10.09 8.89 2.76
CA ALA A 78 -9.43 8.42 3.97
C ALA A 78 -8.26 7.48 3.63
N PHE A 79 -7.33 7.31 4.56
CA PHE A 79 -6.18 6.39 4.45
C PHE A 79 -5.39 6.57 3.14
N PHE A 80 -5.20 5.49 2.38
CA PHE A 80 -4.86 5.51 0.95
C PHE A 80 -5.92 4.74 0.19
N PRO A 81 -6.15 5.02 -1.09
CA PRO A 81 -7.13 4.29 -1.88
C PRO A 81 -6.77 2.80 -1.96
N ALA A 82 -7.78 1.94 -2.03
CA ALA A 82 -7.68 0.57 -2.48
C ALA A 82 -8.26 0.55 -3.89
N ASN A 83 -7.42 0.74 -4.90
CA ASN A 83 -7.89 0.82 -6.28
C ASN A 83 -8.51 -0.50 -6.73
N ASN A 84 -9.42 -0.39 -7.67
CA ASN A 84 -9.80 -1.45 -8.57
C ASN A 84 -9.99 -0.85 -9.98
N SER A 85 -10.25 -1.72 -10.95
CA SER A 85 -10.69 -1.30 -12.28
C SER A 85 -11.46 -2.45 -12.92
N TYR A 86 -12.28 -2.14 -13.92
CA TYR A 86 -13.05 -3.19 -14.59
C TYR A 86 -12.19 -4.33 -15.11
N PRO A 87 -11.05 -4.09 -15.81
CA PRO A 87 -10.15 -5.16 -16.22
C PRO A 87 -9.62 -5.99 -15.03
N SER A 88 -9.30 -5.36 -13.90
CA SER A 88 -8.77 -6.09 -12.75
C SER A 88 -9.84 -6.95 -12.07
N ILE A 89 -11.10 -6.49 -12.04
CA ILE A 89 -12.26 -7.25 -11.54
C ILE A 89 -12.51 -8.47 -12.42
N LEU A 90 -12.55 -8.29 -13.74
CA LEU A 90 -12.73 -9.40 -14.67
C LEU A 90 -11.61 -10.45 -14.57
N ALA A 91 -10.37 -10.00 -14.41
CA ALA A 91 -9.25 -10.90 -14.16
C ALA A 91 -9.40 -11.69 -12.84
N GLU A 92 -9.91 -11.05 -11.77
CA GLU A 92 -10.13 -11.71 -10.48
C GLU A 92 -11.22 -12.79 -10.57
N MET A 93 -12.27 -12.57 -11.36
CA MET A 93 -13.28 -13.61 -11.67
C MET A 93 -12.64 -14.83 -12.32
N LEU A 94 -11.75 -14.61 -13.32
CA LEU A 94 -11.01 -15.68 -13.97
C LEU A 94 -10.05 -16.39 -13.02
N ILE A 95 -9.32 -15.64 -12.16
CA ILE A 95 -8.42 -16.20 -11.16
C ILE A 95 -9.18 -17.15 -10.21
N SER A 96 -10.35 -16.74 -9.76
CA SER A 96 -11.18 -17.55 -8.87
C SER A 96 -11.76 -18.78 -9.58
N THR A 97 -12.12 -18.66 -10.86
CA THR A 97 -12.67 -19.75 -11.66
C THR A 97 -11.61 -20.80 -11.99
N ILE A 98 -10.41 -20.38 -12.39
CA ILE A 98 -9.31 -21.28 -12.78
C ILE A 98 -8.74 -22.01 -11.55
N GLY A 99 -8.66 -21.34 -10.39
CA GLY A 99 -8.14 -21.92 -9.15
C GLY A 99 -6.67 -22.35 -9.23
N ALA A 100 -5.85 -21.71 -10.08
CA ALA A 100 -4.45 -22.09 -10.29
C ALA A 100 -3.61 -21.89 -9.03
N GLN A 101 -2.75 -22.86 -8.71
CA GLN A 101 -1.76 -22.79 -7.64
C GLN A 101 -0.40 -22.38 -8.23
N CYS A 102 0.03 -21.13 -7.94
CA CYS A 102 1.16 -20.48 -8.62
C CYS A 102 2.46 -20.54 -7.80
N MET A 103 2.70 -21.64 -7.08
CA MET A 103 3.88 -21.81 -6.24
C MET A 103 5.14 -22.20 -7.01
N MET A 104 4.99 -23.00 -8.06
CA MET A 104 6.09 -23.51 -8.87
C MET A 104 5.74 -23.46 -10.35
N TRP A 105 6.74 -23.55 -11.22
CA TRP A 105 6.54 -23.65 -12.65
C TRP A 105 5.71 -24.89 -13.01
N ASP A 106 6.03 -26.05 -12.46
CA ASP A 106 5.32 -27.31 -12.74
C ASP A 106 3.84 -27.29 -12.32
N THR A 107 3.47 -26.49 -11.31
CA THR A 107 2.06 -26.39 -10.88
C THR A 107 1.25 -25.40 -11.73
N SER A 108 1.90 -24.44 -12.36
CA SER A 108 1.29 -23.51 -13.32
C SER A 108 2.36 -22.78 -14.14
N PRO A 109 2.82 -23.35 -15.26
CA PRO A 109 3.84 -22.75 -16.12
C PRO A 109 3.45 -21.35 -16.60
N SER A 110 2.25 -21.20 -17.13
CA SER A 110 1.75 -19.91 -17.64
C SER A 110 1.70 -18.82 -16.55
N ALA A 111 1.31 -19.18 -15.33
CA ALA A 111 1.25 -18.22 -14.24
C ALA A 111 2.64 -17.76 -13.81
N THR A 112 3.60 -18.67 -13.74
CA THR A 112 5.00 -18.38 -13.39
C THR A 112 5.64 -17.47 -14.43
N GLU A 113 5.55 -17.81 -15.71
CA GLU A 113 6.15 -17.03 -16.78
C GLU A 113 5.45 -15.67 -16.97
N LEU A 114 4.13 -15.61 -16.76
CA LEU A 114 3.40 -14.35 -16.78
C LEU A 114 3.82 -13.44 -15.63
N GLU A 115 4.00 -13.97 -14.41
CA GLU A 115 4.49 -13.19 -13.28
C GLU A 115 5.89 -12.62 -13.54
N GLN A 116 6.79 -13.44 -14.07
CA GLN A 116 8.11 -12.99 -14.47
C GLN A 116 8.02 -11.85 -15.48
N LYS A 117 7.26 -12.04 -16.56
CA LYS A 117 7.14 -11.05 -17.64
C LYS A 117 6.51 -9.75 -17.18
N VAL A 118 5.43 -9.80 -16.39
CA VAL A 118 4.74 -8.60 -15.89
C VAL A 118 5.63 -7.84 -14.92
N THR A 119 6.37 -8.51 -14.05
CA THR A 119 7.31 -7.85 -13.13
C THR A 119 8.47 -7.19 -13.87
N GLU A 120 8.98 -7.80 -14.94
CA GLU A 120 9.98 -7.19 -15.83
C GLU A 120 9.44 -5.92 -16.52
N TRP A 121 8.23 -5.99 -17.11
CA TRP A 121 7.62 -4.82 -17.75
C TRP A 121 7.45 -3.64 -16.79
N ILE A 122 7.03 -3.90 -15.57
CA ILE A 122 6.86 -2.86 -14.55
C ILE A 122 8.20 -2.33 -14.10
N ARG A 123 9.18 -3.21 -13.80
CA ARG A 123 10.56 -2.85 -13.46
C ARG A 123 11.13 -1.83 -14.45
N ASP A 124 11.07 -2.15 -15.73
CA ASP A 124 11.63 -1.33 -16.80
C ASP A 124 10.85 0.00 -16.94
N SER A 125 9.52 -0.05 -16.79
CA SER A 125 8.66 1.14 -16.89
C SER A 125 8.90 2.16 -15.76
N ILE A 126 9.19 1.69 -14.55
CA ILE A 126 9.45 2.55 -13.38
C ILE A 126 10.93 2.91 -13.20
N GLY A 127 11.81 2.38 -14.05
CA GLY A 127 13.23 2.75 -14.08
C GLY A 127 14.10 2.03 -13.04
N LEU A 128 13.71 0.85 -12.58
CA LEU A 128 14.59 0.01 -11.77
C LEU A 128 15.65 -0.67 -12.66
N PRO A 129 16.84 -1.01 -12.10
CA PRO A 129 17.89 -1.69 -12.85
C PRO A 129 17.45 -3.02 -13.46
N SER A 130 17.85 -3.32 -14.68
CA SER A 130 17.44 -4.53 -15.44
C SER A 130 17.84 -5.84 -14.77
N ASN A 131 18.87 -5.82 -13.92
CA ASN A 131 19.32 -6.98 -13.16
C ASN A 131 18.55 -7.24 -11.86
N TRP A 132 17.53 -6.44 -11.56
CA TRP A 132 16.65 -6.68 -10.41
C TRP A 132 15.52 -7.62 -10.77
N SER A 133 15.21 -8.51 -9.88
CA SER A 133 14.13 -9.50 -10.05
C SER A 133 12.94 -9.18 -9.16
N GLY A 134 11.73 -9.43 -9.66
CA GLY A 134 10.48 -9.12 -8.98
C GLY A 134 9.65 -10.35 -8.63
N VAL A 135 8.87 -10.24 -7.56
CA VAL A 135 7.83 -11.18 -7.14
C VAL A 135 6.58 -10.43 -6.69
N ILE A 136 5.41 -11.02 -6.88
CA ILE A 136 4.13 -10.44 -6.48
C ILE A 136 3.68 -11.06 -5.15
N ASN A 137 3.73 -10.28 -4.08
CA ASN A 137 3.21 -10.62 -2.77
C ASN A 137 1.77 -10.09 -2.57
N ASP A 138 1.15 -10.46 -1.46
CA ASP A 138 -0.14 -9.89 -1.04
C ASP A 138 0.01 -8.42 -0.59
N THR A 139 0.93 -8.14 0.31
CA THR A 139 1.11 -6.82 0.92
C THR A 139 2.58 -6.40 0.99
N ALA A 140 2.81 -5.09 1.10
CA ALA A 140 4.13 -4.51 1.38
C ALA A 140 4.73 -5.05 2.69
N SER A 141 3.90 -5.40 3.69
CA SER A 141 4.37 -5.97 4.95
C SER A 141 5.15 -7.27 4.74
N VAL A 142 4.69 -8.14 3.83
CA VAL A 142 5.41 -9.37 3.47
C VAL A 142 6.71 -9.06 2.75
N GLY A 143 6.70 -8.14 1.77
CA GLY A 143 7.93 -7.72 1.09
C GLY A 143 8.98 -7.16 2.04
N THR A 144 8.57 -6.36 3.03
CA THR A 144 9.46 -5.84 4.08
C THR A 144 10.02 -6.96 4.95
N ILE A 145 9.20 -7.94 5.37
CA ILE A 145 9.67 -9.10 6.13
C ILE A 145 10.70 -9.88 5.31
N CYS A 146 10.42 -10.18 4.05
CA CYS A 146 11.37 -10.85 3.16
C CYS A 146 12.68 -10.08 3.01
N SER A 147 12.61 -8.75 2.83
CA SER A 147 13.79 -7.89 2.75
C SER A 147 14.66 -7.96 4.01
N LEU A 148 14.05 -7.80 5.19
CA LEU A 148 14.78 -7.81 6.46
C LEU A 148 15.32 -9.21 6.82
N LEU A 149 14.62 -10.28 6.46
CA LEU A 149 15.14 -11.66 6.59
C LEU A 149 16.35 -11.85 5.67
N THR A 150 16.27 -11.39 4.40
CA THR A 150 17.39 -11.48 3.46
C THR A 150 18.60 -10.67 3.94
N ALA A 151 18.38 -9.47 4.49
CA ALA A 151 19.44 -8.68 5.11
C ALA A 151 20.13 -9.43 6.25
N ARG A 152 19.33 -10.02 7.15
CA ARG A 152 19.78 -10.81 8.30
C ARG A 152 20.65 -12.01 7.87
N GLU A 153 20.11 -12.78 6.94
CA GLU A 153 20.78 -14.01 6.48
C GLU A 153 22.03 -13.69 5.66
N THR A 154 21.98 -12.68 4.80
CA THR A 154 23.16 -12.23 4.06
C THR A 154 24.29 -11.81 5.01
N HIS A 155 23.97 -11.02 6.04
CA HIS A 155 24.95 -10.58 7.03
C HIS A 155 25.51 -11.74 7.86
N SER A 156 24.66 -12.66 8.31
CA SER A 156 25.05 -13.83 9.11
C SER A 156 25.70 -14.95 8.30
N LYS A 157 25.82 -14.79 6.97
CA LYS A 157 26.22 -15.85 6.04
C LYS A 157 25.32 -17.09 6.15
N PHE A 158 24.00 -16.84 6.29
CA PHE A 158 22.92 -17.82 6.39
C PHE A 158 22.97 -18.71 7.65
N LYS A 159 23.68 -18.27 8.69
CA LYS A 159 23.81 -19.05 9.93
C LYS A 159 22.58 -18.91 10.85
N ILE A 160 21.90 -17.78 10.84
CA ILE A 160 20.76 -17.57 11.73
C ILE A 160 19.59 -18.49 11.37
N ASN A 161 19.40 -18.81 10.09
CA ASN A 161 18.39 -19.78 9.67
C ASN A 161 18.64 -21.19 10.22
N SER A 162 19.91 -21.60 10.42
CA SER A 162 20.25 -22.91 10.97
C SER A 162 20.39 -22.91 12.49
N ASP A 163 21.04 -21.90 13.03
CA ASP A 163 21.53 -21.93 14.41
C ASP A 163 20.68 -21.06 15.36
N GLY A 164 19.77 -20.25 14.79
CA GLY A 164 19.03 -19.23 15.54
C GLY A 164 19.88 -17.99 15.82
N PHE A 165 19.31 -17.04 16.59
CA PHE A 165 20.03 -15.84 16.98
C PHE A 165 21.14 -16.17 17.98
N SER A 166 22.36 -15.65 17.72
CA SER A 166 23.45 -15.55 18.66
C SER A 166 23.47 -14.18 19.36
N ASN A 167 24.57 -13.84 20.03
CA ASN A 167 24.76 -12.56 20.72
C ASN A 167 24.92 -11.32 19.80
N ASN A 168 24.55 -11.41 18.52
CA ASN A 168 24.66 -10.29 17.58
C ASN A 168 23.71 -9.14 17.95
N LYS A 169 24.27 -7.95 18.05
CA LYS A 169 23.55 -6.73 18.42
C LYS A 169 23.23 -5.93 17.17
N TYR A 170 22.17 -6.29 16.44
CA TYR A 170 21.75 -5.60 15.22
C TYR A 170 21.03 -4.29 15.51
N LYS A 171 21.18 -3.30 14.61
CA LYS A 171 20.39 -2.08 14.55
C LYS A 171 19.78 -1.89 13.18
N ILE A 172 18.55 -1.39 13.17
CA ILE A 172 17.77 -1.08 11.97
C ILE A 172 17.34 0.37 12.08
N TYR A 173 17.35 1.09 10.95
CA TYR A 173 17.10 2.54 10.91
C TYR A 173 15.93 2.85 9.98
N CYS A 174 15.05 3.75 10.40
CA CYS A 174 14.00 4.33 9.57
C CYS A 174 13.65 5.73 10.09
N SER A 175 12.84 6.50 9.36
CA SER A 175 12.34 7.76 9.87
C SER A 175 11.21 7.57 10.88
N LYS A 176 10.92 8.60 11.70
CA LYS A 176 9.73 8.63 12.57
C LYS A 176 8.42 8.58 11.79
N GLU A 177 8.43 9.03 10.53
CA GLU A 177 7.27 9.05 9.63
C GLU A 177 7.05 7.73 8.90
N THR A 178 7.95 6.75 9.07
CA THR A 178 7.86 5.43 8.43
C THR A 178 6.63 4.67 8.93
N HIS A 179 6.01 3.91 8.05
CA HIS A 179 4.81 3.13 8.34
C HIS A 179 5.05 2.09 9.46
N SER A 180 4.05 1.89 10.31
CA SER A 180 4.11 0.96 11.46
C SER A 180 4.40 -0.50 11.11
N SER A 181 4.21 -0.90 9.84
CA SER A 181 4.57 -2.23 9.36
C SER A 181 6.06 -2.55 9.53
N ILE A 182 6.93 -1.53 9.49
CA ILE A 182 8.38 -1.71 9.69
C ILE A 182 8.66 -2.16 11.12
N GLU A 183 8.11 -1.48 12.11
CA GLU A 183 8.25 -1.90 13.51
C GLU A 183 7.64 -3.28 13.75
N LYS A 184 6.50 -3.56 13.11
CA LYS A 184 5.86 -4.88 13.18
C LYS A 184 6.75 -5.97 12.57
N ALA A 185 7.37 -5.72 11.41
CA ALA A 185 8.32 -6.64 10.79
C ALA A 185 9.52 -6.92 11.70
N VAL A 186 10.12 -5.87 12.27
CA VAL A 186 11.26 -5.96 13.21
C VAL A 186 10.92 -6.85 14.43
N LYS A 187 9.68 -6.75 14.94
CA LYS A 187 9.19 -7.61 16.04
C LYS A 187 9.02 -9.06 15.58
N ILE A 188 8.38 -9.29 14.44
CA ILE A 188 8.07 -10.64 13.91
C ILE A 188 9.33 -11.43 13.67
N ILE A 189 10.37 -10.81 13.08
CA ILE A 189 11.61 -11.48 12.71
C ILE A 189 12.61 -11.59 13.87
N GLY A 190 12.21 -11.20 15.09
CA GLY A 190 12.95 -11.44 16.31
C GLY A 190 14.04 -10.43 16.66
N PHE A 191 14.17 -9.32 15.94
CA PHE A 191 15.17 -8.28 16.28
C PHE A 191 14.83 -7.52 17.57
N GLY A 192 13.53 -7.37 17.87
CA GLY A 192 13.04 -6.58 19.00
C GLY A 192 12.96 -5.07 18.69
N SER A 193 11.87 -4.43 19.15
CA SER A 193 11.59 -3.02 18.84
C SER A 193 12.64 -2.03 19.35
N LYS A 194 13.38 -2.35 20.42
CA LYS A 194 14.49 -1.52 20.95
C LYS A 194 15.67 -1.41 19.97
N ASN A 195 15.73 -2.27 18.97
CA ASN A 195 16.77 -2.26 17.94
C ASN A 195 16.35 -1.53 16.66
N LEU A 196 15.14 -0.97 16.61
CA LEU A 196 14.70 -0.07 15.57
C LEU A 196 14.94 1.39 15.99
N ASN A 197 15.92 2.03 15.35
CA ASN A 197 16.23 3.44 15.54
C ASN A 197 15.35 4.29 14.61
N LYS A 198 14.36 4.98 15.20
CA LYS A 198 13.51 5.95 14.49
C LYS A 198 14.19 7.31 14.50
N ILE A 199 14.75 7.67 13.36
CA ILE A 199 15.49 8.93 13.16
C ILE A 199 14.51 10.08 12.99
N ASP A 200 14.82 11.24 13.56
CA ASP A 200 14.06 12.47 13.34
C ASP A 200 14.05 12.87 11.87
N THR A 201 13.06 13.68 11.52
CA THR A 201 12.93 14.22 10.16
C THR A 201 13.38 15.68 10.10
N ASP A 202 13.70 16.12 8.88
CA ASP A 202 13.91 17.52 8.54
C ASP A 202 12.58 18.29 8.40
N ASN A 203 12.65 19.55 7.97
CA ASN A 203 11.48 20.41 7.74
C ASN A 203 10.56 19.93 6.59
N ASN A 204 11.05 19.03 5.74
CA ASN A 204 10.28 18.41 4.65
C ASN A 204 9.65 17.08 5.07
N LEU A 205 9.78 16.70 6.35
CA LEU A 205 9.38 15.39 6.88
C LEU A 205 10.13 14.21 6.23
N SER A 206 11.29 14.46 5.64
CA SER A 206 12.26 13.48 5.18
C SER A 206 13.19 13.08 6.31
N ILE A 207 13.71 11.88 6.32
CA ILE A 207 14.72 11.46 7.31
C ILE A 207 15.89 12.43 7.33
N ASP A 208 16.30 12.90 8.52
CA ASP A 208 17.47 13.77 8.67
C ASP A 208 18.75 12.96 8.44
N LEU A 209 19.40 13.20 7.31
CA LEU A 209 20.57 12.46 6.87
C LEU A 209 21.75 12.57 7.84
N LYS A 210 21.95 13.76 8.45
CA LYS A 210 23.03 13.97 9.43
C LYS A 210 22.78 13.18 10.70
N LYS A 211 21.54 13.20 11.20
CA LYS A 211 21.15 12.41 12.37
C LYS A 211 21.22 10.91 12.09
N LEU A 212 20.84 10.46 10.89
CA LEU A 212 20.97 9.08 10.46
C LEU A 212 22.44 8.63 10.51
N GLU A 213 23.32 9.38 9.87
CA GLU A 213 24.74 9.02 9.79
C GLU A 213 25.41 9.06 11.18
N ASN A 214 25.13 10.09 11.98
CA ASN A 214 25.63 10.18 13.36
C ASN A 214 25.14 9.01 14.23
N GLN A 215 23.88 8.57 14.07
CA GLN A 215 23.38 7.43 14.82
C GLN A 215 24.06 6.12 14.39
N ILE A 216 24.32 5.94 13.09
CA ILE A 216 25.08 4.78 12.59
C ILE A 216 26.47 4.74 13.19
N ILE A 217 27.20 5.86 13.19
CA ILE A 217 28.55 5.96 13.78
C ILE A 217 28.52 5.60 15.26
N LYS A 218 27.61 6.22 16.02
CA LYS A 218 27.44 5.93 17.45
C LYS A 218 27.15 4.45 17.75
N ASP A 219 26.32 3.82 16.93
CA ASP A 219 25.98 2.42 17.11
C ASP A 219 27.20 1.51 16.81
N ILE A 220 28.00 1.83 15.78
CA ILE A 220 29.26 1.13 15.47
C ILE A 220 30.24 1.25 16.65
N GLU A 221 30.45 2.45 17.17
CA GLU A 221 31.32 2.70 18.34
C GLU A 221 30.84 1.95 19.59
N SER A 222 29.53 1.70 19.70
CA SER A 222 28.91 0.92 20.79
C SER A 222 28.85 -0.57 20.52
N ASN A 223 29.61 -1.09 19.52
CA ASN A 223 29.66 -2.49 19.10
C ASN A 223 28.30 -3.06 18.64
N TYR A 224 27.42 -2.22 18.10
CA TYR A 224 26.25 -2.67 17.35
C TYR A 224 26.57 -2.85 15.87
N ILE A 225 25.78 -3.69 15.22
CA ILE A 225 25.86 -3.97 13.79
C ILE A 225 24.74 -3.23 13.08
N PRO A 226 25.02 -2.15 12.31
CA PRO A 226 24.05 -1.53 11.43
C PRO A 226 23.65 -2.52 10.33
N LEU A 227 22.44 -3.06 10.40
CA LEU A 227 21.99 -4.12 9.51
C LEU A 227 21.24 -3.58 8.30
N ALA A 228 20.23 -2.74 8.53
CA ALA A 228 19.37 -2.26 7.47
C ALA A 228 18.92 -0.80 7.68
N ILE A 229 18.82 -0.06 6.59
CA ILE A 229 18.11 1.23 6.51
C ILE A 229 16.85 1.00 5.69
N ILE A 230 15.70 1.41 6.22
CA ILE A 230 14.44 1.43 5.50
C ILE A 230 14.10 2.89 5.20
N SER A 231 14.23 3.29 3.95
CA SER A 231 13.79 4.61 3.48
C SER A 231 12.37 4.52 2.93
N THR A 232 11.59 5.57 3.12
CA THR A 232 10.20 5.63 2.66
C THR A 232 10.07 6.60 1.49
N TYR A 233 9.58 6.10 0.37
CA TYR A 233 9.21 6.94 -0.77
C TYR A 233 7.69 7.13 -0.78
N GLY A 234 7.24 8.19 -0.09
CA GLY A 234 5.84 8.52 0.13
C GLY A 234 5.28 8.01 1.46
N THR A 235 5.58 8.75 2.55
CA THR A 235 5.11 8.43 3.91
C THR A 235 3.59 8.41 4.02
N THR A 236 3.05 7.62 4.93
CA THR A 236 1.59 7.47 5.10
C THR A 236 0.91 8.76 5.55
N GLY A 237 1.56 9.56 6.36
CA GLY A 237 0.98 10.81 6.88
C GLY A 237 0.81 11.88 5.81
N THR A 238 1.83 12.10 4.99
CA THR A 238 1.96 13.32 4.17
C THR A 238 2.47 13.09 2.75
N VAL A 239 2.75 11.83 2.38
CA VAL A 239 3.47 11.47 1.15
C VAL A 239 4.82 12.20 1.06
N ALA A 240 5.48 12.45 2.19
CA ALA A 240 6.85 12.95 2.21
C ALA A 240 7.82 11.89 1.68
N PHE A 241 8.94 12.35 1.11
CA PHE A 241 9.94 11.49 0.51
C PHE A 241 11.24 11.56 1.30
N ASP A 242 11.76 10.41 1.68
CA ASP A 242 13.15 10.32 2.11
C ASP A 242 14.08 10.54 0.91
N SER A 243 15.25 11.10 1.15
CA SER A 243 16.27 11.34 0.13
C SER A 243 16.94 10.03 -0.32
N ILE A 244 16.26 9.26 -1.17
CA ILE A 244 16.65 7.90 -1.58
C ILE A 244 18.08 7.86 -2.12
N ASN A 245 18.46 8.86 -2.94
CA ASN A 245 19.78 8.91 -3.57
C ASN A 245 20.91 9.03 -2.55
N GLU A 246 20.74 9.87 -1.54
CA GLU A 246 21.72 10.14 -0.48
C GLU A 246 21.78 8.99 0.51
N ILE A 247 20.62 8.42 0.89
CA ILE A 247 20.56 7.25 1.77
C ILE A 247 21.24 6.05 1.12
N ALA A 248 21.05 5.85 -0.19
CA ALA A 248 21.72 4.78 -0.92
C ALA A 248 23.26 4.91 -0.89
N LEU A 249 23.81 6.15 -0.90
CA LEU A 249 25.23 6.40 -0.73
C LEU A 249 25.71 6.12 0.70
N ILE A 250 24.95 6.51 1.72
CA ILE A 250 25.23 6.21 3.13
C ILE A 250 25.24 4.67 3.33
N ALA A 251 24.21 3.98 2.83
CA ALA A 251 24.10 2.53 2.93
C ALA A 251 25.31 1.84 2.26
N LYS A 252 25.71 2.29 1.07
CA LYS A 252 26.92 1.80 0.38
C LYS A 252 28.18 2.03 1.20
N LYS A 253 28.36 3.24 1.78
CA LYS A 253 29.53 3.63 2.58
C LYS A 253 29.72 2.69 3.77
N TYR A 254 28.66 2.39 4.49
CA TYR A 254 28.68 1.56 5.71
C TYR A 254 28.36 0.08 5.47
N LYS A 255 28.13 -0.33 4.20
CA LYS A 255 27.76 -1.72 3.81
C LYS A 255 26.50 -2.20 4.52
N ILE A 256 25.49 -1.34 4.61
CA ILE A 256 24.20 -1.61 5.26
C ILE A 256 23.18 -1.96 4.16
N TRP A 257 22.32 -2.94 4.41
CA TRP A 257 21.21 -3.29 3.53
C TRP A 257 20.26 -2.10 3.40
N HIS A 258 19.93 -1.70 2.17
CA HIS A 258 19.00 -0.61 1.93
C HIS A 258 17.71 -1.12 1.29
N HIS A 259 16.61 -1.03 2.03
CA HIS A 259 15.26 -1.33 1.57
C HIS A 259 14.46 -0.05 1.34
N ILE A 260 13.78 0.06 0.20
CA ILE A 260 12.94 1.21 -0.14
C ILE A 260 11.49 0.79 -0.06
N ASP A 261 10.77 1.31 0.93
CA ASP A 261 9.31 1.22 1.06
C ASP A 261 8.67 2.36 0.25
N ALA A 262 8.23 2.02 -0.95
CA ALA A 262 7.48 2.88 -1.84
C ALA A 262 6.02 2.43 -1.97
N ALA A 263 5.45 1.82 -0.93
CA ALA A 263 4.16 1.13 -0.96
C ALA A 263 3.03 1.94 -1.63
N TYR A 264 3.03 3.26 -1.49
CA TYR A 264 2.08 4.14 -2.16
C TYR A 264 2.67 4.83 -3.39
N ALA A 265 3.73 5.59 -3.18
CA ALA A 265 4.26 6.49 -4.19
C ALA A 265 5.11 5.81 -5.27
N GLY A 266 5.44 4.52 -5.13
CA GLY A 266 6.14 3.77 -6.16
C GLY A 266 5.42 3.76 -7.51
N SER A 267 4.09 3.85 -7.52
CA SER A 267 3.32 4.01 -8.75
C SER A 267 3.64 5.31 -9.49
N ALA A 268 4.07 6.37 -8.81
CA ALA A 268 4.42 7.63 -9.47
C ALA A 268 5.69 7.52 -10.32
N LEU A 269 6.53 6.51 -10.11
CA LEU A 269 7.72 6.26 -10.94
C LEU A 269 7.41 5.88 -12.39
N PHE A 270 6.16 5.60 -12.74
CA PHE A 270 5.73 5.59 -14.13
C PHE A 270 5.88 6.97 -14.80
N LEU A 271 5.83 8.05 -14.03
CA LEU A 271 6.00 9.43 -14.50
C LEU A 271 7.48 9.79 -14.47
N ASP A 272 7.98 10.27 -15.61
CA ASP A 272 9.41 10.49 -15.80
C ASP A 272 10.00 11.57 -14.87
N GLU A 273 9.17 12.54 -14.45
CA GLU A 273 9.55 13.59 -13.50
C GLU A 273 9.95 13.07 -12.11
N TYR A 274 9.50 11.87 -11.71
CA TYR A 274 9.85 11.28 -10.41
C TYR A 274 11.02 10.29 -10.47
N LYS A 275 11.43 9.84 -11.66
CA LYS A 275 12.53 8.85 -11.79
C LYS A 275 13.88 9.38 -11.29
N LYS A 276 14.10 10.70 -11.34
CA LYS A 276 15.32 11.33 -10.79
C LYS A 276 15.51 11.11 -9.29
N ASP A 277 14.42 10.88 -8.56
CA ASP A 277 14.47 10.67 -7.11
C ASP A 277 15.11 9.32 -6.73
N ILE A 278 15.28 8.43 -7.70
CA ILE A 278 15.86 7.09 -7.52
C ILE A 278 17.12 6.83 -8.37
N ASN A 279 17.82 7.86 -8.84
CA ASN A 279 19.02 7.71 -9.70
C ASN A 279 20.11 6.80 -9.10
N ASN A 280 20.24 6.78 -7.78
CA ASN A 280 21.19 5.95 -7.06
C ASN A 280 20.63 4.60 -6.57
N ILE A 281 19.45 4.20 -7.06
CA ILE A 281 18.77 2.96 -6.63
C ILE A 281 19.62 1.70 -6.85
N LYS A 282 20.54 1.72 -7.79
CA LYS A 282 21.50 0.63 -8.04
C LYS A 282 22.35 0.26 -6.81
N TYR A 283 22.43 1.14 -5.81
CA TYR A 283 23.14 0.90 -4.54
C TYR A 283 22.21 0.41 -3.43
N ALA A 284 20.89 0.44 -3.64
CA ALA A 284 19.95 -0.22 -2.75
C ALA A 284 19.89 -1.73 -3.03
N ASP A 285 19.28 -2.49 -2.13
CA ASP A 285 19.20 -3.95 -2.19
C ASP A 285 17.79 -4.44 -2.50
N SER A 286 16.76 -3.68 -2.14
CA SER A 286 15.36 -4.04 -2.43
C SER A 286 14.43 -2.83 -2.48
N PHE A 287 13.32 -2.99 -3.19
CA PHE A 287 12.28 -1.99 -3.41
C PHE A 287 10.92 -2.68 -3.43
N LEU A 288 9.90 -2.02 -2.90
CA LEU A 288 8.53 -2.50 -3.02
C LEU A 288 7.54 -1.37 -3.30
N PHE A 289 6.43 -1.71 -3.96
CA PHE A 289 5.26 -0.85 -4.02
C PHE A 289 3.98 -1.67 -4.24
N ASN A 290 2.81 -1.03 -3.97
CA ASN A 290 1.52 -1.69 -4.01
C ASN A 290 0.66 -1.21 -5.19
N PRO A 291 0.59 -1.96 -6.32
CA PRO A 291 -0.37 -1.68 -7.39
C PRO A 291 -1.81 -1.56 -6.89
N HIS A 292 -2.19 -2.31 -5.85
CA HIS A 292 -3.53 -2.26 -5.26
C HIS A 292 -3.87 -0.96 -4.52
N LYS A 293 -2.90 -0.05 -4.33
CA LYS A 293 -3.15 1.28 -3.76
C LYS A 293 -3.43 2.31 -4.84
N TRP A 294 -2.50 2.51 -5.80
CA TRP A 294 -2.59 3.61 -6.75
C TRP A 294 -2.16 3.21 -8.18
N MET A 295 -2.59 2.01 -8.63
CA MET A 295 -2.31 1.51 -9.99
C MET A 295 -3.46 0.66 -10.53
N LEU A 296 -4.73 1.10 -10.38
CA LEU A 296 -5.90 0.49 -11.06
C LEU A 296 -6.08 -1.03 -10.80
N THR A 297 -5.42 -1.58 -9.79
CA THR A 297 -5.40 -3.01 -9.49
C THR A 297 -6.12 -3.28 -8.18
N ASN A 298 -7.07 -4.23 -8.18
CA ASN A 298 -7.79 -4.58 -6.95
C ASN A 298 -6.91 -5.29 -5.92
N PHE A 299 -7.25 -5.12 -4.64
CA PHE A 299 -6.61 -5.77 -3.51
C PHE A 299 -6.75 -7.32 -3.61
N ASP A 300 -5.68 -8.15 -3.45
CA ASP A 300 -4.36 -7.75 -3.02
C ASP A 300 -3.33 -7.90 -4.15
N CYS A 301 -2.35 -7.00 -4.19
CA CYS A 301 -1.23 -7.04 -5.14
C CYS A 301 -0.12 -6.08 -4.70
N SER A 302 1.03 -6.62 -4.34
CA SER A 302 2.22 -5.88 -3.91
C SER A 302 3.43 -6.40 -4.66
N LEU A 303 4.17 -5.52 -5.33
CA LEU A 303 5.40 -5.87 -6.02
C LEU A 303 6.59 -5.68 -5.09
N TYR A 304 7.43 -6.70 -4.99
CA TYR A 304 8.69 -6.67 -4.28
C TYR A 304 9.81 -7.00 -5.27
N TYR A 305 10.80 -6.13 -5.34
CA TYR A 305 11.99 -6.28 -6.17
C TYR A 305 13.23 -6.41 -5.31
N VAL A 306 14.12 -7.29 -5.69
CA VAL A 306 15.40 -7.52 -5.03
C VAL A 306 16.52 -7.49 -6.07
N LYS A 307 17.66 -6.89 -5.68
CA LYS A 307 18.84 -6.79 -6.52
C LYS A 307 19.52 -8.14 -6.75
N ASP A 308 19.51 -9.00 -5.75
CA ASP A 308 20.16 -10.31 -5.74
C ASP A 308 19.13 -11.37 -5.33
N GLU A 309 18.57 -12.02 -6.36
CA GLU A 309 17.52 -13.04 -6.15
C GLU A 309 18.06 -14.30 -5.45
N GLU A 310 19.35 -14.64 -5.65
CA GLU A 310 19.94 -15.82 -5.03
C GLU A 310 19.95 -15.69 -3.50
N LYS A 311 20.24 -14.48 -2.98
CA LYS A 311 20.17 -14.23 -1.53
C LYS A 311 18.76 -14.37 -0.97
N LEU A 312 17.77 -13.88 -1.71
CA LEU A 312 16.36 -14.02 -1.31
C LEU A 312 15.96 -15.49 -1.29
N ILE A 313 16.22 -16.22 -2.38
CA ILE A 313 15.90 -17.64 -2.51
C ILE A 313 16.60 -18.42 -1.38
N LYS A 314 17.89 -18.30 -1.22
CA LYS A 314 18.65 -18.99 -0.17
C LYS A 314 18.17 -18.68 1.25
N THR A 315 17.57 -17.51 1.46
CA THR A 315 16.99 -17.15 2.76
C THR A 315 15.69 -17.91 3.05
N LEU A 316 14.89 -18.21 2.02
CA LEU A 316 13.50 -18.66 2.17
C LEU A 316 13.27 -20.09 1.66
N GLU A 317 14.20 -20.63 0.87
CA GLU A 317 14.05 -21.95 0.24
C GLU A 317 13.95 -23.09 1.25
N ILE A 318 13.13 -24.08 0.90
CA ILE A 318 13.06 -25.38 1.56
C ILE A 318 13.02 -26.47 0.49
N HIS A 319 13.61 -27.63 0.75
CA HIS A 319 13.79 -28.71 -0.21
C HIS A 319 13.13 -30.05 0.21
N PRO A 320 11.83 -30.10 0.51
CA PRO A 320 11.16 -31.37 0.77
C PRO A 320 11.05 -32.17 -0.53
N GLU A 321 11.08 -33.52 -0.43
CA GLU A 321 11.10 -34.41 -1.60
C GLU A 321 9.99 -34.14 -2.61
N TYR A 322 8.75 -33.89 -2.14
CA TYR A 322 7.58 -33.66 -3.01
C TYR A 322 7.60 -32.31 -3.78
N LEU A 323 8.54 -31.41 -3.46
CA LEU A 323 8.72 -30.13 -4.15
C LEU A 323 9.97 -30.07 -5.02
N LYS A 324 10.71 -31.20 -5.17
CA LYS A 324 11.85 -31.26 -6.08
C LYS A 324 11.38 -31.23 -7.54
N THR A 325 11.97 -30.36 -8.33
CA THR A 325 11.75 -30.28 -9.77
C THR A 325 12.96 -30.79 -10.53
N SER A 326 12.73 -31.42 -11.68
CA SER A 326 13.80 -31.91 -12.55
C SER A 326 14.34 -30.83 -13.51
N SER A 327 13.60 -29.73 -13.68
CA SER A 327 13.93 -28.69 -14.66
C SER A 327 14.94 -27.70 -14.08
N LYS A 328 16.02 -27.44 -14.80
CA LYS A 328 17.02 -26.42 -14.48
C LYS A 328 16.61 -25.07 -15.10
N ASN A 329 16.98 -23.97 -14.45
CA ASN A 329 16.77 -22.60 -14.94
C ASN A 329 15.30 -22.12 -14.97
N ILE A 330 14.43 -22.66 -14.12
CA ILE A 330 13.06 -22.20 -13.95
C ILE A 330 12.90 -21.44 -12.61
N LYS A 331 11.99 -20.47 -12.58
CA LYS A 331 11.66 -19.76 -11.33
C LYS A 331 10.59 -20.53 -10.56
N ASN A 332 10.86 -20.78 -9.27
CA ASN A 332 9.88 -21.37 -8.35
C ASN A 332 9.56 -20.34 -7.28
N TYR A 333 8.47 -19.61 -7.46
CA TYR A 333 8.11 -18.46 -6.59
C TYR A 333 7.76 -18.85 -5.16
N LYS A 334 7.59 -20.14 -4.84
CA LYS A 334 7.47 -20.64 -3.46
C LYS A 334 8.65 -20.24 -2.56
N ASP A 335 9.83 -20.07 -3.17
CA ASP A 335 11.08 -19.74 -2.48
C ASP A 335 11.38 -18.22 -2.49
N TRP A 336 10.43 -17.38 -2.96
CA TRP A 336 10.58 -15.93 -3.07
C TRP A 336 9.79 -15.16 -2.02
N SER A 337 9.00 -15.85 -1.20
CA SER A 337 8.13 -15.28 -0.18
C SER A 337 7.96 -16.26 0.98
N ILE A 338 7.28 -15.80 2.04
CA ILE A 338 7.01 -16.62 3.22
C ILE A 338 5.88 -17.64 3.00
N GLN A 339 5.03 -17.45 1.98
CA GLN A 339 3.93 -18.36 1.68
C GLN A 339 4.34 -19.41 0.66
N LEU A 340 3.96 -20.67 0.91
CA LEU A 340 4.07 -21.74 -0.08
C LEU A 340 3.00 -21.58 -1.17
N GLY A 341 1.73 -21.56 -0.77
CA GLY A 341 0.61 -21.40 -1.69
C GLY A 341 0.49 -19.96 -2.19
N ARG A 342 0.27 -19.79 -3.50
CA ARG A 342 0.24 -18.46 -4.16
C ARG A 342 -0.91 -18.35 -5.13
N ARG A 343 -1.61 -17.20 -5.09
CA ARG A 343 -2.67 -16.85 -6.05
C ARG A 343 -2.06 -16.37 -7.37
N PHE A 344 -2.84 -16.46 -8.44
CA PHE A 344 -2.46 -15.98 -9.77
C PHE A 344 -2.56 -14.44 -9.89
N ARG A 345 -1.89 -13.70 -9.00
CA ARG A 345 -1.96 -12.22 -8.94
C ARG A 345 -1.45 -11.53 -10.21
N ALA A 346 -0.53 -12.15 -10.93
CA ALA A 346 0.01 -11.62 -12.19
C ALA A 346 -1.07 -11.38 -13.25
N LEU A 347 -2.13 -12.20 -13.28
CA LEU A 347 -3.17 -12.08 -14.28
C LEU A 347 -3.87 -10.73 -14.24
N LYS A 348 -4.21 -10.23 -13.04
CA LYS A 348 -4.88 -8.92 -12.92
C LYS A 348 -3.97 -7.75 -13.31
N LEU A 349 -2.67 -7.80 -13.00
CA LEU A 349 -1.71 -6.82 -13.47
C LEU A 349 -1.58 -6.83 -14.99
N TRP A 350 -1.53 -8.01 -15.59
CA TRP A 350 -1.50 -8.17 -17.04
C TRP A 350 -2.73 -7.58 -17.70
N PHE A 351 -3.94 -7.85 -17.17
CA PHE A 351 -5.18 -7.24 -17.66
C PHE A 351 -5.16 -5.72 -17.57
N VAL A 352 -4.72 -5.16 -16.45
CA VAL A 352 -4.61 -3.72 -16.24
C VAL A 352 -3.64 -3.09 -17.24
N ILE A 353 -2.43 -3.65 -17.37
CA ILE A 353 -1.40 -3.12 -18.28
C ILE A 353 -1.87 -3.24 -19.75
N ARG A 354 -2.46 -4.38 -20.15
CA ARG A 354 -2.95 -4.59 -21.51
C ARG A 354 -4.13 -3.68 -21.85
N SER A 355 -5.02 -3.40 -20.90
CA SER A 355 -6.22 -2.58 -21.11
C SER A 355 -5.91 -1.09 -21.17
N TYR A 356 -5.07 -0.60 -20.30
CA TYR A 356 -4.78 0.84 -20.21
C TYR A 356 -3.48 1.24 -20.90
N GLY A 357 -2.54 0.34 -21.07
CA GLY A 357 -1.18 0.64 -21.47
C GLY A 357 -0.44 1.51 -20.45
N ILE A 358 0.86 1.65 -20.63
CA ILE A 358 1.67 2.52 -19.77
C ILE A 358 1.22 3.99 -19.86
N ASN A 359 0.84 4.44 -21.05
CA ASN A 359 0.36 5.81 -21.25
C ASN A 359 -0.98 6.08 -20.54
N GLY A 360 -1.90 5.11 -20.51
CA GLY A 360 -3.15 5.22 -19.76
C GLY A 360 -2.90 5.29 -18.26
N ILE A 361 -1.98 4.48 -17.73
CA ILE A 361 -1.55 4.53 -16.33
C ILE A 361 -0.93 5.91 -16.00
N LYS A 362 -0.01 6.42 -16.84
CA LYS A 362 0.56 7.77 -16.70
C LYS A 362 -0.53 8.86 -16.67
N LYS A 363 -1.50 8.79 -17.59
CA LYS A 363 -2.61 9.74 -17.66
C LYS A 363 -3.47 9.72 -16.40
N TYR A 364 -3.77 8.53 -15.89
CA TYR A 364 -4.52 8.33 -14.66
C TYR A 364 -3.81 8.96 -13.45
N LEU A 365 -2.52 8.68 -13.27
CA LEU A 365 -1.72 9.23 -12.17
C LEU A 365 -1.61 10.77 -12.25
N LYS A 366 -1.35 11.32 -13.45
CA LYS A 366 -1.29 12.77 -13.69
C LYS A 366 -2.62 13.46 -13.38
N ASN A 367 -3.75 12.84 -13.73
CA ASN A 367 -5.06 13.38 -13.42
C ASN A 367 -5.25 13.57 -11.91
N HIS A 368 -4.92 12.59 -11.10
CA HIS A 368 -5.02 12.68 -9.63
C HIS A 368 -4.11 13.77 -9.04
N ILE A 369 -2.89 13.91 -9.56
CA ILE A 369 -1.98 14.98 -9.15
C ILE A 369 -2.56 16.36 -9.53
N ASN A 370 -3.17 16.50 -10.70
CA ASN A 370 -3.79 17.75 -11.13
C ASN A 370 -5.03 18.09 -10.30
N LEU A 371 -5.85 17.10 -9.94
CA LEU A 371 -6.98 17.30 -9.02
C LEU A 371 -6.51 17.77 -7.64
N ALA A 372 -5.39 17.24 -7.14
CA ALA A 372 -4.78 17.71 -5.90
C ALA A 372 -4.25 19.14 -6.03
N LYS A 373 -3.64 19.52 -7.15
CA LYS A 373 -3.24 20.91 -7.41
C LYS A 373 -4.44 21.84 -7.38
N TYR A 374 -5.53 21.48 -8.06
CA TYR A 374 -6.77 22.24 -8.03
C TYR A 374 -7.29 22.43 -6.61
N LEU A 375 -7.36 21.34 -5.81
CA LEU A 375 -7.79 21.43 -4.41
C LEU A 375 -6.86 22.33 -3.59
N LYS A 376 -5.56 22.21 -3.77
CA LYS A 376 -4.57 23.10 -3.10
C LYS A 376 -4.88 24.57 -3.39
N ASP A 377 -5.10 24.91 -4.67
CA ASP A 377 -5.27 26.30 -5.08
C ASP A 377 -6.57 26.89 -4.49
N ILE A 378 -7.65 26.13 -4.42
CA ILE A 378 -8.89 26.59 -3.77
C ILE A 378 -8.78 26.69 -2.26
N ILE A 379 -7.96 25.85 -1.59
CA ILE A 379 -7.68 25.96 -0.16
C ILE A 379 -6.87 27.22 0.13
N LEU A 380 -5.85 27.52 -0.66
CA LEU A 380 -5.00 28.71 -0.48
C LEU A 380 -5.75 30.03 -0.69
N ASN A 381 -6.81 30.01 -1.50
CA ASN A 381 -7.69 31.15 -1.73
C ASN A 381 -8.81 31.30 -0.68
N ASP A 382 -8.86 30.42 0.33
CA ASP A 382 -9.85 30.49 1.40
C ASP A 382 -9.18 30.96 2.71
N GLU A 383 -9.60 32.11 3.23
CA GLU A 383 -9.00 32.74 4.42
C GLU A 383 -9.11 31.89 5.70
N ASN A 384 -10.07 30.95 5.74
CA ASN A 384 -10.36 30.15 6.91
C ASN A 384 -9.62 28.81 6.93
N PHE A 385 -8.88 28.49 5.87
CA PHE A 385 -8.13 27.25 5.77
C PHE A 385 -6.66 27.50 5.49
N GLU A 386 -5.83 26.57 5.85
CA GLU A 386 -4.39 26.61 5.55
C GLU A 386 -3.83 25.23 5.28
N LEU A 387 -2.81 25.15 4.45
CA LEU A 387 -2.06 23.92 4.26
C LEU A 387 -1.15 23.69 5.45
N THR A 388 -1.05 22.44 5.91
CA THR A 388 -0.15 22.04 7.00
C THR A 388 1.18 21.49 6.49
N THR A 389 1.24 21.09 5.22
CA THR A 389 2.45 20.74 4.49
C THR A 389 2.37 21.24 3.06
N LYS A 390 3.50 21.25 2.35
CA LYS A 390 3.47 21.38 0.89
C LYS A 390 2.69 20.21 0.28
N GLN A 391 2.07 20.43 -0.86
CA GLN A 391 1.46 19.34 -1.64
C GLN A 391 2.55 18.37 -2.10
N ASN A 392 2.36 17.08 -1.82
CA ASN A 392 3.17 16.00 -2.37
C ASN A 392 2.27 15.11 -3.25
N MET A 393 2.57 15.02 -4.53
CA MET A 393 1.80 14.24 -5.51
C MET A 393 0.29 14.55 -5.42
N ASN A 394 -0.52 13.55 -5.12
CA ASN A 394 -1.99 13.62 -5.01
C ASN A 394 -2.49 13.69 -3.56
N MET A 395 -1.62 14.06 -2.59
CA MET A 395 -1.97 14.25 -1.19
C MET A 395 -2.06 15.74 -0.83
N ILE A 396 -3.15 16.11 -0.19
CA ILE A 396 -3.32 17.42 0.45
C ILE A 396 -3.47 17.24 1.95
N ASN A 397 -2.67 17.99 2.69
CA ASN A 397 -2.75 18.09 4.13
C ASN A 397 -3.12 19.53 4.50
N PHE A 398 -4.23 19.70 5.19
CA PHE A 398 -4.75 21.03 5.51
C PHE A 398 -5.49 21.04 6.85
N ARG A 399 -5.82 22.24 7.35
CA ARG A 399 -6.66 22.43 8.52
C ARG A 399 -7.55 23.65 8.41
N PHE A 400 -8.65 23.64 9.11
CA PHE A 400 -9.52 24.79 9.32
C PHE A 400 -8.97 25.66 10.42
N ASN A 401 -8.70 26.95 10.13
CA ASN A 401 -8.16 27.94 11.05
C ASN A 401 -8.80 29.32 10.79
N PRO A 402 -10.10 29.53 11.15
CA PRO A 402 -10.90 30.67 10.73
C PRO A 402 -10.41 32.02 11.25
N LYS A 403 -9.60 32.05 12.29
CA LYS A 403 -9.09 33.28 12.89
C LYS A 403 -7.58 33.45 12.73
N LYS A 404 -6.95 32.59 11.93
CA LYS A 404 -5.48 32.46 11.85
C LYS A 404 -4.82 32.44 13.25
N SER A 405 -5.50 31.77 14.18
CA SER A 405 -5.05 31.61 15.55
C SER A 405 -3.72 30.88 15.60
N LYS A 406 -2.87 31.23 16.58
CA LYS A 406 -1.64 30.51 16.88
C LYS A 406 -1.82 29.42 17.95
N ASN A 407 -3.03 29.30 18.55
CA ASN A 407 -3.34 28.29 19.55
C ASN A 407 -3.64 26.93 18.91
N ASN A 408 -2.62 26.13 18.69
CA ASN A 408 -2.75 24.80 18.06
C ASN A 408 -3.72 23.89 18.82
N SER A 409 -3.84 23.98 20.13
CA SER A 409 -4.75 23.13 20.92
C SER A 409 -6.22 23.36 20.54
N GLU A 410 -6.64 24.64 20.42
CA GLU A 410 -7.99 24.99 20.00
C GLU A 410 -8.27 24.61 18.56
N ILE A 411 -7.32 24.90 17.66
CA ILE A 411 -7.44 24.56 16.24
C ILE A 411 -7.54 23.04 16.06
N ASN A 412 -6.75 22.26 16.78
CA ASN A 412 -6.81 20.81 16.75
C ASN A 412 -8.20 20.29 17.15
N LYS A 413 -8.78 20.81 18.23
CA LYS A 413 -10.15 20.47 18.69
C LYS A 413 -11.21 20.81 17.63
N LEU A 414 -11.07 21.95 16.94
CA LEU A 414 -11.96 22.34 15.83
C LEU A 414 -11.87 21.32 14.71
N ASN A 415 -10.68 20.93 14.30
CA ASN A 415 -10.48 20.00 13.18
C ASN A 415 -10.89 18.57 13.50
N ILE A 416 -10.74 18.11 14.75
CA ILE A 416 -11.30 16.84 15.21
C ILE A 416 -12.82 16.85 15.03
N ARG A 417 -13.51 17.90 15.52
CA ARG A 417 -14.96 18.04 15.38
C ARG A 417 -15.39 18.14 13.91
N LEU A 418 -14.59 18.81 13.06
CA LEU A 418 -14.88 18.95 11.65
C LEU A 418 -14.87 17.57 10.96
N ILE A 419 -13.82 16.79 11.13
CA ILE A 419 -13.71 15.43 10.55
C ILE A 419 -14.86 14.54 11.05
N ASP A 420 -15.16 14.56 12.34
CA ASP A 420 -16.24 13.74 12.91
C ASP A 420 -17.60 14.07 12.28
N LYS A 421 -17.92 15.37 12.17
CA LYS A 421 -19.17 15.80 11.52
C LYS A 421 -19.20 15.43 10.03
N LEU A 422 -18.10 15.63 9.31
CA LEU A 422 -17.99 15.28 7.89
C LEU A 422 -18.19 13.78 7.66
N ASN A 423 -17.48 12.96 8.40
CA ASN A 423 -17.54 11.49 8.27
C ASN A 423 -18.94 10.93 8.64
N LYS A 424 -19.64 11.54 9.59
CA LYS A 424 -21.03 11.20 9.94
C LYS A 424 -22.04 11.52 8.85
N THR A 425 -21.70 12.38 7.88
CA THR A 425 -22.61 12.65 6.76
C THR A 425 -22.79 11.46 5.80
N GLY A 426 -21.86 10.49 5.83
CA GLY A 426 -21.79 9.40 4.85
C GLY A 426 -21.42 9.85 3.42
N LYS A 427 -21.26 11.15 3.16
CA LYS A 427 -21.01 11.74 1.83
C LYS A 427 -19.54 11.95 1.50
N ILE A 428 -18.68 11.91 2.50
CA ILE A 428 -17.23 12.00 2.39
C ILE A 428 -16.61 11.17 3.52
N TYR A 429 -15.44 10.59 3.27
CA TYR A 429 -14.66 9.98 4.34
C TYR A 429 -13.24 10.50 4.31
N LEU A 430 -12.83 11.14 5.41
CA LEU A 430 -11.52 11.75 5.60
C LEU A 430 -10.79 11.09 6.77
N SER A 431 -9.47 11.11 6.72
CA SER A 431 -8.60 10.74 7.84
C SER A 431 -7.71 11.91 8.25
N HIS A 432 -6.95 11.74 9.33
CA HIS A 432 -6.03 12.76 9.84
C HIS A 432 -4.63 12.20 10.06
N THR A 433 -3.71 13.12 10.30
CA THR A 433 -2.38 12.83 10.84
C THR A 433 -1.95 13.93 11.80
N MET A 434 -0.97 13.65 12.64
CA MET A 434 -0.31 14.65 13.49
C MET A 434 1.02 15.05 12.86
N ILE A 435 1.23 16.34 12.64
CA ILE A 435 2.47 16.89 12.09
C ILE A 435 2.99 17.94 13.08
N ASN A 436 4.06 17.63 13.80
CA ASN A 436 4.63 18.55 14.79
C ASN A 436 3.57 19.13 15.76
N ASN A 437 2.72 18.27 16.33
CA ASN A 437 1.60 18.59 17.21
C ASN A 437 0.44 19.36 16.54
N ILE A 438 0.41 19.45 15.22
CA ILE A 438 -0.69 20.00 14.44
C ILE A 438 -1.58 18.86 13.95
N TYR A 439 -2.87 18.90 14.30
CA TYR A 439 -3.87 17.98 13.74
C TYR A 439 -4.18 18.41 12.30
N SER A 440 -3.82 17.58 11.35
CA SER A 440 -3.95 17.83 9.93
C SER A 440 -4.98 16.89 9.30
N ILE A 441 -5.91 17.46 8.57
CA ILE A 441 -6.84 16.69 7.72
C ILE A 441 -6.04 16.18 6.53
N ARG A 442 -6.15 14.88 6.25
CA ARG A 442 -5.54 14.23 5.08
C ARG A 442 -6.60 13.98 4.01
N MET A 443 -6.31 14.37 2.80
CA MET A 443 -7.17 14.13 1.65
C MET A 443 -6.34 13.62 0.46
N PRO A 444 -6.04 12.30 0.40
CA PRO A 444 -5.46 11.68 -0.79
C PRO A 444 -6.51 11.61 -1.90
N ILE A 445 -6.16 12.07 -3.09
CA ILE A 445 -7.03 12.03 -4.26
C ILE A 445 -6.61 10.86 -5.13
N GLY A 446 -7.21 9.70 -4.92
CA GLY A 446 -6.72 8.46 -5.55
C GLY A 446 -7.78 7.39 -5.81
N SER A 447 -9.06 7.65 -5.55
CA SER A 447 -10.13 6.73 -5.96
C SER A 447 -10.15 6.58 -7.49
N THR A 448 -10.44 5.38 -7.99
CA THR A 448 -10.38 5.06 -9.43
C THR A 448 -11.26 5.99 -10.27
N THR A 449 -12.40 6.39 -9.76
CA THR A 449 -13.43 7.15 -10.50
C THR A 449 -13.51 8.63 -10.10
N VAL A 450 -12.62 9.13 -9.23
CA VAL A 450 -12.66 10.52 -8.78
C VAL A 450 -12.44 11.50 -9.93
N GLY A 451 -13.33 12.49 -10.02
CA GLY A 451 -13.27 13.58 -10.98
C GLY A 451 -13.30 14.96 -10.33
N ILE A 452 -13.25 16.01 -11.15
CA ILE A 452 -13.21 17.41 -10.68
C ILE A 452 -14.49 17.77 -9.91
N GLU A 453 -15.64 17.25 -10.31
CA GLU A 453 -16.92 17.55 -9.65
C GLU A 453 -16.98 16.92 -8.25
N ASN A 454 -16.36 15.75 -8.05
CA ASN A 454 -16.22 15.15 -6.71
C ASN A 454 -15.37 16.03 -5.79
N ILE A 455 -14.28 16.60 -6.29
CA ILE A 455 -13.44 17.53 -5.51
C ILE A 455 -14.19 18.80 -5.16
N LYS A 456 -14.93 19.40 -6.12
CA LYS A 456 -15.76 20.60 -5.88
C LYS A 456 -16.85 20.32 -4.84
N SER A 457 -17.58 19.22 -4.98
CA SER A 457 -18.64 18.83 -4.04
C SER A 457 -18.10 18.54 -2.64
N SER A 458 -16.98 17.83 -2.53
CA SER A 458 -16.28 17.57 -1.28
C SER A 458 -15.84 18.87 -0.61
N TRP A 459 -15.22 19.79 -1.35
CA TRP A 459 -14.82 21.10 -0.81
C TRP A 459 -16.02 21.94 -0.34
N LYS A 460 -17.09 21.98 -1.13
CA LYS A 460 -18.34 22.65 -0.74
C LYS A 460 -18.90 22.11 0.58
N LEU A 461 -18.89 20.78 0.74
CA LEU A 461 -19.34 20.13 1.96
C LEU A 461 -18.43 20.48 3.15
N ILE A 462 -17.10 20.45 2.97
CA ILE A 462 -16.12 20.82 3.99
C ILE A 462 -16.37 22.26 4.46
N LYS A 463 -16.51 23.22 3.55
CA LYS A 463 -16.79 24.63 3.86
C LYS A 463 -18.10 24.81 4.61
N LYS A 464 -19.18 24.21 4.12
CA LYS A 464 -20.50 24.28 4.78
C LYS A 464 -20.44 23.72 6.21
N THR A 465 -19.77 22.58 6.39
CA THR A 465 -19.67 21.94 7.71
C THR A 465 -18.79 22.76 8.67
N SER A 466 -17.71 23.38 8.19
CA SER A 466 -16.81 24.18 9.00
C SER A 466 -17.50 25.42 9.59
N GLN A 467 -18.43 26.03 8.86
CA GLN A 467 -19.23 27.16 9.35
C GLN A 467 -20.12 26.80 10.57
N ASN A 468 -20.51 25.55 10.70
CA ASN A 468 -21.41 25.05 11.75
C ASN A 468 -20.66 24.48 12.97
N ILE A 469 -19.36 24.70 13.09
CA ILE A 469 -18.54 24.21 14.22
C ILE A 469 -17.85 25.34 15.01
N ILE A 470 -17.94 26.57 14.49
CA ILE A 470 -17.52 27.78 15.20
C ILE A 470 -18.59 28.16 16.27
#